data_7d9065395e5269830471f87c9b77cf65
#
_entry.id   7d9065395e5269830471f87c9b77cf65
#
_cell.length_a   1.000
_cell.length_b   1.000
_cell.length_c   1.000
_cell.angle_alpha   90.00
_cell.angle_beta   90.00
_cell.angle_gamma   90.00
#
_symmetry.space_group_name_H-M   'P 1'
#
loop_
_entity.id
_entity.type
_entity.pdbx_description
1 polymer ?
#
loop_
_entity_poly.entity_id
_entity_poly.type
_entity_poly.pdbx_seq_one_letter_code
_entity_poly.pdbx_strand_id
1 'polypeptide(L)'
;MKRAIRDDASLTAENEFSIKLAGIPIRVHALFRSTKEFCRYYLTEEPPLFEVTITMERIKKIRMDAIVCDLQGGRKPQNYTDNYLETLVLLEFVADEFLSRNILLFHGSAVAVDRKAYLFTAKSGVGKTTHTKLWLNNIPGTHVLNGDKPFLLFHEDDVYACGSPWRGKEGFGRNEMLPLAGICLLERDNSNHIESISYQEALSVLLFQSHKPAQDARMVTYLKLLSRLSSVPLYRLGCNMENEAAWVSYKGMAER
;
A
#
# COMPACT_ATOMS: atom_id res chain seq x y z
N MET A 1 20.12 0.46 27.14
CA MET A 1 19.05 1.25 27.80
C MET A 1 18.33 2.07 26.72
N LYS A 2 17.19 1.57 26.18
CA LYS A 2 16.37 2.32 25.21
C LYS A 2 15.60 3.38 25.99
N ARG A 3 15.90 4.66 25.76
CA ARG A 3 15.08 5.77 26.26
C ARG A 3 13.72 5.66 25.58
N ALA A 4 12.67 5.38 26.34
CA ALA A 4 11.30 5.56 25.91
C ALA A 4 11.09 7.07 25.66
N ILE A 5 10.88 7.44 24.40
CA ILE A 5 10.42 8.78 24.03
C ILE A 5 9.00 8.88 24.56
N ARG A 6 8.75 9.78 25.52
CA ARG A 6 7.38 10.15 25.92
C ARG A 6 6.83 11.01 24.79
N ASP A 7 5.92 10.44 24.00
CA ASP A 7 5.13 11.18 23.00
C ASP A 7 4.03 11.94 23.77
N ASP A 8 4.23 13.22 24.00
CA ASP A 8 3.15 14.12 24.44
C ASP A 8 2.33 14.52 23.22
N ALA A 9 1.02 14.24 23.26
CA ALA A 9 0.10 14.57 22.18
C ALA A 9 -0.19 16.08 22.17
N SER A 10 0.58 16.83 21.38
CA SER A 10 0.35 18.27 21.17
C SER A 10 0.73 18.70 19.76
N LEU A 11 -0.06 19.61 19.18
CA LEU A 11 0.30 20.30 17.94
C LEU A 11 1.44 21.28 18.25
N THR A 12 2.68 20.83 18.13
CA THR A 12 3.88 21.66 18.28
C THR A 12 4.55 21.80 16.92
N ALA A 13 5.34 22.88 16.73
CA ALA A 13 6.14 23.07 15.52
C ALA A 13 7.08 21.87 15.22
N GLU A 14 7.44 21.08 16.23
CA GLU A 14 8.26 19.88 16.08
C GLU A 14 7.51 18.71 15.40
N ASN A 15 6.18 18.69 15.47
CA ASN A 15 5.32 17.67 14.91
C ASN A 15 4.76 18.06 13.52
N GLU A 16 5.20 19.22 12.99
CA GLU A 16 4.89 19.67 11.64
C GLU A 16 6.02 19.28 10.68
N PHE A 17 5.68 18.68 9.56
CA PHE A 17 6.64 18.28 8.54
C PHE A 17 5.97 18.08 7.18
N SER A 18 6.76 18.10 6.10
CA SER A 18 6.27 17.79 4.76
C SER A 18 6.81 16.45 4.28
N ILE A 19 5.95 15.71 3.58
CA ILE A 19 6.30 14.44 2.91
C ILE A 19 5.92 14.51 1.44
N LYS A 20 6.63 13.74 0.60
CA LYS A 20 6.31 13.60 -0.83
C LYS A 20 5.94 12.15 -1.12
N LEU A 21 4.70 11.92 -1.50
CA LEU A 21 4.15 10.60 -1.82
C LEU A 21 3.60 10.60 -3.25
N ALA A 22 3.98 9.62 -4.07
CA ALA A 22 3.57 9.53 -5.47
C ALA A 22 3.77 10.85 -6.25
N GLY A 23 4.86 11.57 -5.94
CA GLY A 23 5.17 12.87 -6.55
C GLY A 23 4.44 14.08 -5.92
N ILE A 24 3.54 13.88 -4.96
CA ILE A 24 2.70 14.93 -4.34
C ILE A 24 3.28 15.34 -2.98
N PRO A 25 3.70 16.60 -2.80
CA PRO A 25 4.13 17.13 -1.50
C PRO A 25 2.92 17.47 -0.63
N ILE A 26 2.98 17.05 0.65
CA ILE A 26 1.91 17.12 1.63
C ILE A 26 2.47 17.67 2.94
N ARG A 27 1.82 18.69 3.52
CA ARG A 27 2.11 19.14 4.88
C ARG A 27 1.32 18.30 5.87
N VAL A 28 2.00 17.81 6.90
CA VAL A 28 1.39 16.98 7.96
C VAL A 28 1.53 17.71 9.30
N HIS A 29 0.41 17.91 9.96
CA HIS A 29 0.31 18.40 11.34
C HIS A 29 -0.05 17.20 12.22
N ALA A 30 0.97 16.53 12.75
CA ALA A 30 0.84 15.34 13.58
C ALA A 30 0.75 15.68 15.07
N LEU A 31 0.22 14.76 15.87
CA LEU A 31 0.18 14.87 17.33
C LEU A 31 1.44 14.23 17.95
N PHE A 32 2.01 13.22 17.27
CA PHE A 32 3.14 12.45 17.78
C PHE A 32 4.37 12.58 16.89
N ARG A 33 5.52 12.83 17.48
CA ARG A 33 6.83 12.91 16.80
C ARG A 33 7.18 11.62 16.06
N SER A 34 6.74 10.47 16.57
CA SER A 34 6.93 9.16 15.94
C SER A 34 6.35 9.07 14.53
N THR A 35 5.33 9.86 14.19
CA THR A 35 4.76 9.90 12.83
C THR A 35 5.72 10.54 11.83
N LYS A 36 6.47 11.58 12.23
CA LYS A 36 7.56 12.14 11.41
C LYS A 36 8.66 11.10 11.18
N GLU A 37 9.06 10.38 12.23
CA GLU A 37 10.07 9.31 12.13
C GLU A 37 9.57 8.14 11.25
N PHE A 38 8.30 7.78 11.35
CA PHE A 38 7.67 6.80 10.46
C PHE A 38 7.77 7.20 8.99
N CYS A 39 7.61 8.49 8.69
CA CYS A 39 7.67 9.06 7.34
C CYS A 39 9.07 9.48 6.89
N ARG A 40 10.14 9.24 7.65
CA ARG A 40 11.49 9.81 7.46
C ARG A 40 12.09 9.67 6.05
N TYR A 41 11.79 8.60 5.33
CA TYR A 41 12.29 8.39 3.95
C TYR A 41 11.49 9.11 2.87
N TYR A 42 10.43 9.82 3.27
CA TYR A 42 9.51 10.56 2.40
C TYR A 42 9.52 12.06 2.69
N LEU A 43 10.37 12.53 3.60
CA LEU A 43 10.46 13.94 3.96
C LEU A 43 10.90 14.78 2.75
N THR A 44 10.34 15.99 2.63
CA THR A 44 10.62 16.94 1.55
C THR A 44 10.53 18.38 2.05
N GLU A 45 11.27 19.28 1.39
CA GLU A 45 11.17 20.73 1.60
C GLU A 45 10.33 21.41 0.50
N GLU A 46 9.75 20.63 -0.43
CA GLU A 46 8.89 21.18 -1.48
C GLU A 46 7.63 21.82 -0.90
N PRO A 47 7.14 22.93 -1.48
CA PRO A 47 5.89 23.55 -1.05
C PRO A 47 4.73 22.56 -1.14
N PRO A 48 3.90 22.40 -0.08
CA PRO A 48 2.84 21.42 -0.05
C PRO A 48 1.70 21.80 -1.00
N LEU A 49 1.12 20.81 -1.67
CA LEU A 49 -0.10 20.97 -2.47
C LEU A 49 -1.37 20.93 -1.63
N PHE A 50 -1.32 20.27 -0.49
CA PHE A 50 -2.38 20.26 0.51
C PHE A 50 -1.81 19.93 1.89
N GLU A 51 -2.65 20.11 2.91
CA GLU A 51 -2.29 19.87 4.30
C GLU A 51 -3.23 18.87 4.95
N VAL A 52 -2.68 18.09 5.88
CA VAL A 52 -3.41 17.11 6.70
C VAL A 52 -3.19 17.44 8.16
N THR A 53 -4.27 17.73 8.89
CA THR A 53 -4.25 17.91 10.35
C THR A 53 -4.88 16.70 11.03
N ILE A 54 -4.12 16.04 11.88
CA ILE A 54 -4.58 14.87 12.63
C ILE A 54 -5.09 15.32 14.00
N THR A 55 -6.22 14.75 14.43
CA THR A 55 -6.85 15.07 15.72
C THR A 55 -7.08 13.80 16.54
N MET A 56 -7.08 13.95 17.88
CA MET A 56 -7.40 12.84 18.80
C MET A 56 -8.81 12.26 18.55
N GLU A 57 -9.73 13.05 18.06
CA GLU A 57 -11.07 12.57 17.71
C GLU A 57 -11.03 11.55 16.57
N ARG A 58 -10.22 11.82 15.52
CA ARG A 58 -10.01 10.89 14.41
C ARG A 58 -9.31 9.60 14.86
N ILE A 59 -8.31 9.72 15.74
CA ILE A 59 -7.62 8.55 16.31
C ILE A 59 -8.62 7.67 17.09
N LYS A 60 -9.49 8.29 17.92
CA LYS A 60 -10.54 7.57 18.65
C LYS A 60 -11.53 6.88 17.70
N LYS A 61 -11.92 7.56 16.62
CA LYS A 61 -12.81 6.97 15.61
C LYS A 61 -12.18 5.72 14.97
N ILE A 62 -10.96 5.82 14.44
CA ILE A 62 -10.25 4.67 13.84
C ILE A 62 -10.09 3.52 14.85
N ARG A 63 -9.83 3.82 16.11
CA ARG A 63 -9.78 2.79 17.17
C ARG A 63 -11.11 2.03 17.28
N MET A 64 -12.22 2.74 17.30
CA MET A 64 -13.55 2.11 17.36
C MET A 64 -13.83 1.27 16.12
N ASP A 65 -13.52 1.79 14.93
CA ASP A 65 -13.71 1.08 13.66
C ASP A 65 -12.87 -0.21 13.62
N ALA A 66 -11.62 -0.18 14.12
CA ALA A 66 -10.75 -1.35 14.23
C ALA A 66 -11.33 -2.40 15.20
N ILE A 67 -11.85 -1.99 16.35
CA ILE A 67 -12.51 -2.87 17.32
C ILE A 67 -13.73 -3.55 16.70
N VAL A 68 -14.59 -2.77 16.03
CA VAL A 68 -15.78 -3.30 15.35
C VAL A 68 -15.41 -4.30 14.27
N CYS A 69 -14.39 -3.99 13.45
CA CYS A 69 -13.88 -4.87 12.40
C CYS A 69 -13.34 -6.20 12.98
N ASP A 70 -12.60 -6.15 14.08
CA ASP A 70 -12.10 -7.36 14.74
C ASP A 70 -13.25 -8.23 15.29
N LEU A 71 -14.24 -7.63 15.95
CA LEU A 71 -15.40 -8.35 16.48
C LEU A 71 -16.24 -8.97 15.37
N GLN A 72 -16.51 -8.25 14.30
CA GLN A 72 -17.24 -8.77 13.13
C GLN A 72 -16.48 -9.92 12.45
N GLY A 73 -15.13 -9.85 12.46
CA GLY A 73 -14.26 -10.91 11.95
C GLY A 73 -14.07 -12.08 12.92
N GLY A 74 -14.76 -12.11 14.08
CA GLY A 74 -14.61 -13.15 15.10
C GLY A 74 -13.24 -13.13 15.80
N ARG A 75 -12.51 -12.02 15.74
CA ARG A 75 -11.19 -11.85 16.36
C ARG A 75 -11.28 -11.08 17.68
N LYS A 76 -10.34 -11.35 18.58
CA LYS A 76 -10.18 -10.53 19.79
C LYS A 76 -9.65 -9.14 19.39
N PRO A 77 -10.32 -8.04 19.83
CA PRO A 77 -9.84 -6.68 19.57
C PRO A 77 -8.39 -6.48 20.00
N GLN A 78 -7.59 -5.88 19.12
CA GLN A 78 -6.20 -5.57 19.41
C GLN A 78 -6.10 -4.19 20.06
N ASN A 79 -5.18 -4.06 21.04
CA ASN A 79 -4.91 -2.77 21.67
C ASN A 79 -3.81 -2.02 20.90
N TYR A 80 -4.21 -1.27 19.89
CA TYR A 80 -3.31 -0.41 19.12
C TYR A 80 -2.96 0.86 19.90
N THR A 81 -1.70 1.31 19.82
CA THR A 81 -1.24 2.57 20.39
C THR A 81 -1.76 3.77 19.60
N ASP A 82 -1.92 4.93 20.25
CA ASP A 82 -2.41 6.15 19.57
C ASP A 82 -1.48 6.59 18.44
N ASN A 83 -0.17 6.51 18.62
CA ASN A 83 0.81 6.86 17.60
C ASN A 83 0.76 5.94 16.38
N TYR A 84 0.47 4.64 16.55
CA TYR A 84 0.21 3.75 15.40
C TYR A 84 -1.09 4.12 14.69
N LEU A 85 -2.16 4.36 15.46
CA LEU A 85 -3.45 4.77 14.88
C LEU A 85 -3.36 6.11 14.16
N GLU A 86 -2.51 7.04 14.63
CA GLU A 86 -2.23 8.28 13.92
C GLU A 86 -1.71 8.04 12.50
N THR A 87 -0.82 7.05 12.32
CA THR A 87 -0.35 6.71 10.95
C THR A 87 -1.47 6.19 10.06
N LEU A 88 -2.48 5.51 10.61
CA LEU A 88 -3.66 5.05 9.87
C LEU A 88 -4.61 6.21 9.53
N VAL A 89 -4.78 7.19 10.45
CA VAL A 89 -5.51 8.43 10.15
C VAL A 89 -4.85 9.16 8.99
N LEU A 90 -3.52 9.31 9.01
CA LEU A 90 -2.77 9.92 7.91
C LEU A 90 -2.99 9.17 6.59
N LEU A 91 -2.96 7.83 6.63
CA LEU A 91 -3.20 6.99 5.44
C LEU A 91 -4.58 7.25 4.83
N GLU A 92 -5.64 7.25 5.64
CA GLU A 92 -7.01 7.49 5.17
C GLU A 92 -7.15 8.87 4.51
N PHE A 93 -6.65 9.94 5.17
CA PHE A 93 -6.70 11.28 4.61
C PHE A 93 -5.97 11.38 3.27
N VAL A 94 -4.76 10.83 3.21
CA VAL A 94 -3.96 10.85 1.98
C VAL A 94 -4.63 10.04 0.89
N ALA A 95 -5.14 8.84 1.20
CA ALA A 95 -5.81 7.99 0.23
C ALA A 95 -7.05 8.66 -0.36
N ASP A 96 -7.86 9.32 0.48
CA ASP A 96 -9.06 10.03 0.03
C ASP A 96 -8.73 11.24 -0.83
N GLU A 97 -7.74 12.06 -0.46
CA GLU A 97 -7.29 13.21 -1.25
C GLU A 97 -6.64 12.81 -2.58
N PHE A 98 -5.96 11.67 -2.59
CA PHE A 98 -5.26 11.15 -3.75
C PHE A 98 -6.19 10.71 -4.88
N LEU A 99 -7.43 10.32 -4.60
CA LEU A 99 -8.40 9.97 -5.65
C LEU A 99 -8.61 11.11 -6.64
N SER A 100 -8.70 12.37 -6.16
CA SER A 100 -8.84 13.54 -7.02
C SER A 100 -7.60 13.84 -7.90
N ARG A 101 -6.49 13.17 -7.62
CA ARG A 101 -5.20 13.29 -8.30
C ARG A 101 -4.84 12.04 -9.11
N ASN A 102 -5.84 11.21 -9.41
CA ASN A 102 -5.67 9.94 -10.13
C ASN A 102 -4.70 8.98 -9.42
N ILE A 103 -4.73 8.92 -8.09
CA ILE A 103 -3.91 8.00 -7.32
C ILE A 103 -4.83 7.13 -6.45
N LEU A 104 -4.64 5.82 -6.52
CA LEU A 104 -5.40 4.82 -5.77
C LEU A 104 -4.51 4.14 -4.74
N LEU A 105 -4.95 4.05 -3.49
CA LEU A 105 -4.30 3.21 -2.48
C LEU A 105 -4.68 1.75 -2.69
N PHE A 106 -3.67 0.88 -2.74
CA PHE A 106 -3.87 -0.54 -2.96
C PHE A 106 -3.19 -1.39 -1.87
N HIS A 107 -3.80 -2.50 -1.47
CA HIS A 107 -3.24 -3.45 -0.53
C HIS A 107 -2.58 -4.61 -1.28
N GLY A 108 -1.29 -4.59 -1.34
CA GLY A 108 -0.48 -5.59 -2.02
C GLY A 108 1.00 -5.41 -1.73
N SER A 109 1.81 -6.34 -2.17
CA SER A 109 3.25 -6.22 -2.13
C SER A 109 3.78 -5.95 -3.53
N ALA A 110 4.45 -4.82 -3.72
CA ALA A 110 5.09 -4.45 -4.97
C ALA A 110 6.60 -4.71 -4.89
N VAL A 111 7.10 -5.55 -5.79
CA VAL A 111 8.53 -5.75 -6.03
C VAL A 111 8.94 -5.07 -7.32
N ALA A 112 10.21 -4.75 -7.47
CA ALA A 112 10.75 -4.12 -8.65
C ALA A 112 12.01 -4.85 -9.15
N VAL A 113 12.09 -5.02 -10.45
CA VAL A 113 13.25 -5.51 -11.19
C VAL A 113 13.24 -4.89 -12.58
N ASP A 114 14.41 -4.62 -13.16
CA ASP A 114 14.57 -4.02 -14.49
C ASP A 114 13.74 -2.74 -14.70
N ARG A 115 13.66 -1.90 -13.65
CA ARG A 115 12.91 -0.64 -13.63
C ARG A 115 11.38 -0.78 -13.86
N LYS A 116 10.82 -1.95 -13.61
CA LYS A 116 9.38 -2.24 -13.65
C LYS A 116 8.92 -2.75 -12.30
N ALA A 117 7.70 -2.42 -11.92
CA ALA A 117 7.06 -2.92 -10.71
C ALA A 117 6.10 -4.07 -11.03
N TYR A 118 6.07 -5.08 -10.17
CA TYR A 118 5.17 -6.21 -10.20
C TYR A 118 4.41 -6.27 -8.88
N LEU A 119 3.09 -6.23 -8.93
CA LEU A 119 2.24 -6.14 -7.75
C LEU A 119 1.59 -7.48 -7.44
N PHE A 120 1.85 -8.01 -6.27
CA PHE A 120 1.23 -9.23 -5.76
C PHE A 120 0.15 -8.91 -4.75
N THR A 121 -1.04 -9.44 -4.98
CA THR A 121 -2.15 -9.30 -4.06
C THR A 121 -2.83 -10.63 -3.78
N ALA A 122 -3.50 -10.74 -2.64
CA ALA A 122 -4.21 -11.94 -2.21
C ALA A 122 -5.07 -11.64 -0.99
N LYS A 123 -6.00 -12.52 -0.66
CA LYS A 123 -6.66 -12.53 0.65
C LYS A 123 -5.61 -12.60 1.77
N SER A 124 -5.93 -12.06 2.94
CA SER A 124 -5.02 -12.09 4.08
C SER A 124 -4.54 -13.51 4.40
N GLY A 125 -3.24 -13.67 4.67
CA GLY A 125 -2.65 -14.96 5.05
C GLY A 125 -2.35 -15.93 3.91
N VAL A 126 -2.59 -15.60 2.64
CA VAL A 126 -2.30 -16.48 1.50
C VAL A 126 -0.79 -16.63 1.25
N GLY A 127 0.01 -15.57 1.50
CA GLY A 127 1.46 -15.69 1.35
C GLY A 127 2.16 -14.56 0.58
N LYS A 128 1.56 -13.35 0.48
CA LYS A 128 2.20 -12.20 -0.19
C LYS A 128 3.66 -11.98 0.23
N THR A 129 3.89 -11.90 1.54
CA THR A 129 5.24 -11.70 2.09
C THR A 129 6.20 -12.84 1.76
N THR A 130 5.71 -14.09 1.77
CA THR A 130 6.51 -15.26 1.40
C THR A 130 6.91 -15.17 -0.07
N HIS A 131 5.95 -14.88 -0.96
CA HIS A 131 6.23 -14.75 -2.40
C HIS A 131 7.19 -13.59 -2.70
N THR A 132 7.04 -12.45 -2.01
CA THR A 132 8.00 -11.33 -2.07
C THR A 132 9.41 -11.76 -1.69
N LYS A 133 9.56 -12.55 -0.62
CA LYS A 133 10.87 -13.09 -0.20
C LYS A 133 11.43 -14.09 -1.24
N LEU A 134 10.58 -14.89 -1.86
CA LEU A 134 11.02 -15.77 -2.96
C LEU A 134 11.57 -14.97 -4.15
N TRP A 135 10.93 -13.87 -4.53
CA TRP A 135 11.46 -12.98 -5.58
C TRP A 135 12.81 -12.38 -5.19
N LEU A 136 12.94 -11.83 -3.98
CA LEU A 136 14.18 -11.25 -3.48
C LEU A 136 15.36 -12.25 -3.51
N ASN A 137 15.08 -13.51 -3.19
CA ASN A 137 16.11 -14.54 -3.08
C ASN A 137 16.49 -15.19 -4.41
N ASN A 138 15.57 -15.18 -5.40
CA ASN A 138 15.75 -15.98 -6.62
C ASN A 138 15.86 -15.14 -7.89
N ILE A 139 15.31 -13.92 -7.93
CA ILE A 139 15.35 -13.08 -9.13
C ILE A 139 16.40 -11.98 -8.93
N PRO A 140 17.55 -12.05 -9.62
CA PRO A 140 18.64 -11.07 -9.48
C PRO A 140 18.15 -9.63 -9.75
N GLY A 141 18.66 -8.67 -8.98
CA GLY A 141 18.28 -7.26 -9.13
C GLY A 141 16.94 -6.87 -8.53
N THR A 142 16.17 -7.82 -7.98
CA THR A 142 14.90 -7.53 -7.33
C THR A 142 15.08 -6.75 -6.04
N HIS A 143 14.21 -5.76 -5.84
CA HIS A 143 14.02 -5.12 -4.54
C HIS A 143 12.53 -4.90 -4.25
N VAL A 144 12.18 -4.63 -2.99
CA VAL A 144 10.79 -4.32 -2.63
C VAL A 144 10.55 -2.84 -2.79
N LEU A 145 9.59 -2.49 -3.64
CA LEU A 145 9.09 -1.13 -3.78
C LEU A 145 8.19 -0.75 -2.60
N ASN A 146 7.25 -1.65 -2.24
CA ASN A 146 6.40 -1.51 -1.04
C ASN A 146 5.85 -2.87 -0.61
N GLY A 147 5.94 -3.19 0.68
CA GLY A 147 5.55 -4.51 1.21
C GLY A 147 4.07 -4.66 1.56
N ASP A 148 3.25 -3.57 1.57
CA ASP A 148 1.86 -3.64 2.06
C ASP A 148 0.88 -2.68 1.41
N LYS A 149 1.22 -1.38 1.31
CA LYS A 149 0.30 -0.30 0.90
C LYS A 149 0.91 0.60 -0.17
N PRO A 150 1.23 0.11 -1.38
CA PRO A 150 1.65 0.96 -2.48
C PRO A 150 0.50 1.87 -2.92
N PHE A 151 0.85 3.04 -3.47
CA PHE A 151 -0.07 3.84 -4.25
C PHE A 151 0.07 3.49 -5.73
N LEU A 152 -1.04 3.53 -6.46
CA LEU A 152 -1.09 3.38 -7.91
C LEU A 152 -1.44 4.72 -8.53
N LEU A 153 -0.50 5.34 -9.23
CA LEU A 153 -0.68 6.58 -9.96
C LEU A 153 -1.08 6.27 -11.41
N PHE A 154 -2.19 6.84 -11.84
CA PHE A 154 -2.68 6.76 -13.22
C PHE A 154 -2.33 8.05 -13.97
N HIS A 155 -1.38 7.97 -14.87
CA HIS A 155 -0.94 9.09 -15.71
C HIS A 155 -1.09 8.72 -17.18
N GLU A 156 -1.92 9.50 -17.90
CA GLU A 156 -2.30 9.16 -19.27
C GLU A 156 -2.77 7.71 -19.39
N ASP A 157 -2.17 6.89 -20.24
CA ASP A 157 -2.51 5.47 -20.41
C ASP A 157 -1.68 4.54 -19.49
N ASP A 158 -0.71 5.08 -18.78
CA ASP A 158 0.20 4.32 -17.93
C ASP A 158 -0.26 4.28 -16.48
N VAL A 159 0.12 3.20 -15.80
CA VAL A 159 -0.05 3.05 -14.36
C VAL A 159 1.31 2.84 -13.71
N TYR A 160 1.57 3.58 -12.64
CA TYR A 160 2.81 3.50 -11.88
C TYR A 160 2.54 2.99 -10.46
N ALA A 161 3.37 2.09 -9.98
CA ALA A 161 3.38 1.74 -8.56
C ALA A 161 4.35 2.68 -7.81
N CYS A 162 3.88 3.23 -6.69
CA CYS A 162 4.61 4.19 -5.89
C CYS A 162 4.79 3.64 -4.47
N GLY A 163 6.01 3.79 -3.92
CA GLY A 163 6.28 3.47 -2.53
C GLY A 163 5.52 4.35 -1.56
N SER A 164 5.33 3.86 -0.34
CA SER A 164 4.68 4.58 0.76
C SER A 164 5.32 4.25 2.11
N PRO A 165 5.14 5.08 3.17
CA PRO A 165 5.60 4.76 4.51
C PRO A 165 4.98 3.47 5.10
N TRP A 166 3.78 3.08 4.67
CA TRP A 166 3.06 1.88 5.12
C TRP A 166 3.59 0.62 4.41
N ARG A 167 4.70 0.09 4.95
CA ARG A 167 5.52 -0.97 4.33
C ARG A 167 5.26 -2.36 4.91
N GLY A 168 4.26 -2.49 5.77
CA GLY A 168 3.96 -3.74 6.48
C GLY A 168 4.95 -4.06 7.60
N LYS A 169 4.81 -5.25 8.19
CA LYS A 169 5.59 -5.67 9.36
C LYS A 169 7.09 -5.83 9.08
N GLU A 170 7.45 -6.22 7.88
CA GLU A 170 8.84 -6.42 7.47
C GLU A 170 9.58 -5.09 7.23
N GLY A 171 8.86 -3.99 7.08
CA GLY A 171 9.42 -2.67 6.83
C GLY A 171 10.11 -2.50 5.47
N PHE A 172 9.86 -3.40 4.53
CA PHE A 172 10.45 -3.35 3.19
C PHE A 172 9.75 -2.30 2.33
N GLY A 173 10.54 -1.44 1.70
CA GLY A 173 10.02 -0.45 0.75
C GLY A 173 11.00 0.69 0.50
N ARG A 174 10.83 1.33 -0.67
CA ARG A 174 11.62 2.48 -1.12
C ARG A 174 10.70 3.61 -1.56
N ASN A 175 11.18 4.84 -1.46
CA ASN A 175 10.49 5.99 -2.03
C ASN A 175 10.81 6.09 -3.53
N GLU A 176 10.20 5.22 -4.30
CA GLU A 176 10.37 5.12 -5.75
C GLU A 176 9.01 5.09 -6.43
N MET A 177 8.98 5.42 -7.71
CA MET A 177 7.81 5.32 -8.60
C MET A 177 8.25 4.64 -9.89
N LEU A 178 7.64 3.50 -10.21
CA LEU A 178 8.01 2.67 -11.36
C LEU A 178 6.78 2.26 -12.16
N PRO A 179 6.90 2.10 -13.50
CA PRO A 179 5.82 1.57 -14.32
C PRO A 179 5.35 0.21 -13.80
N LEU A 180 4.03 0.03 -13.68
CA LEU A 180 3.41 -1.21 -13.22
C LEU A 180 3.30 -2.19 -14.40
N ALA A 181 4.13 -3.23 -14.42
CA ALA A 181 4.14 -4.25 -15.46
C ALA A 181 2.98 -5.25 -15.36
N GLY A 182 2.43 -5.44 -14.15
CA GLY A 182 1.30 -6.33 -13.97
C GLY A 182 0.88 -6.49 -12.51
N ILE A 183 -0.34 -6.99 -12.33
CA ILE A 183 -0.91 -7.35 -11.02
C ILE A 183 -1.16 -8.86 -11.02
N CYS A 184 -0.64 -9.56 -10.01
CA CYS A 184 -0.77 -10.99 -9.86
C CYS A 184 -1.57 -11.34 -8.59
N LEU A 185 -2.65 -12.08 -8.77
CA LEU A 185 -3.47 -12.64 -7.71
C LEU A 185 -2.87 -13.97 -7.26
N LEU A 186 -2.41 -14.04 -6.00
CA LEU A 186 -1.83 -15.25 -5.45
C LEU A 186 -2.92 -16.16 -4.88
N GLU A 187 -2.83 -17.44 -5.22
CA GLU A 187 -3.64 -18.52 -4.67
C GLU A 187 -2.71 -19.67 -4.20
N ARG A 188 -3.11 -20.37 -3.14
CA ARG A 188 -2.34 -21.54 -2.69
C ARG A 188 -2.65 -22.73 -3.58
N ASP A 189 -1.60 -23.35 -4.10
CA ASP A 189 -1.69 -24.56 -4.88
C ASP A 189 -0.49 -25.48 -4.55
N ASN A 190 -0.60 -26.75 -4.88
CA ASN A 190 0.49 -27.72 -4.75
C ASN A 190 1.50 -27.63 -5.89
N SER A 191 1.10 -27.04 -7.02
CA SER A 191 1.93 -26.82 -8.21
C SER A 191 2.04 -25.33 -8.54
N ASN A 192 3.18 -24.94 -9.15
CA ASN A 192 3.40 -23.57 -9.54
C ASN A 192 2.96 -23.36 -11.00
N HIS A 193 1.94 -22.53 -11.21
CA HIS A 193 1.46 -22.18 -12.55
C HIS A 193 0.87 -20.78 -12.58
N ILE A 194 1.05 -20.07 -13.68
CA ILE A 194 0.53 -18.73 -13.90
C ILE A 194 -0.33 -18.66 -15.16
N GLU A 195 -1.42 -17.96 -15.08
CA GLU A 195 -2.31 -17.68 -16.21
C GLU A 195 -2.66 -16.19 -16.28
N SER A 196 -2.89 -15.70 -17.49
CA SER A 196 -3.48 -14.38 -17.70
C SER A 196 -4.97 -14.45 -17.46
N ILE A 197 -5.51 -13.48 -16.71
CA ILE A 197 -6.94 -13.40 -16.41
C ILE A 197 -7.53 -12.08 -16.88
N SER A 198 -8.84 -12.07 -17.12
CA SER A 198 -9.57 -10.86 -17.46
C SER A 198 -9.78 -9.94 -16.25
N TYR A 199 -10.07 -8.66 -16.53
CA TYR A 199 -10.47 -7.71 -15.49
C TYR A 199 -11.71 -8.17 -14.71
N GLN A 200 -12.67 -8.79 -15.38
CA GLN A 200 -13.90 -9.31 -14.76
C GLN A 200 -13.60 -10.39 -13.71
N GLU A 201 -12.68 -11.30 -14.00
CA GLU A 201 -12.24 -12.34 -13.07
C GLU A 201 -11.51 -11.77 -11.87
N ALA A 202 -10.71 -10.71 -12.06
CA ALA A 202 -9.96 -10.05 -11.00
C ALA A 202 -10.80 -9.07 -10.17
N LEU A 203 -11.94 -8.57 -10.68
CA LEU A 203 -12.66 -7.43 -10.16
C LEU A 203 -12.99 -7.53 -8.67
N SER A 204 -13.45 -8.68 -8.20
CA SER A 204 -13.79 -8.87 -6.78
C SER A 204 -12.59 -8.68 -5.85
N VAL A 205 -11.40 -9.17 -6.27
CA VAL A 205 -10.15 -9.02 -5.51
C VAL A 205 -9.66 -7.58 -5.59
N LEU A 206 -9.68 -6.95 -6.76
CA LEU A 206 -9.28 -5.55 -6.95
C LEU A 206 -10.14 -4.61 -6.10
N LEU A 207 -11.46 -4.82 -6.05
CA LEU A 207 -12.39 -4.08 -5.18
C LEU A 207 -12.09 -4.28 -3.70
N PHE A 208 -11.74 -5.49 -3.30
CA PHE A 208 -11.47 -5.81 -1.89
C PHE A 208 -10.11 -5.25 -1.44
N GLN A 209 -9.13 -5.19 -2.32
CA GLN A 209 -7.76 -4.78 -2.01
C GLN A 209 -7.50 -3.29 -2.25
N SER A 210 -8.40 -2.56 -2.87
CA SER A 210 -8.30 -1.11 -3.02
C SER A 210 -9.02 -0.36 -1.90
N HIS A 211 -8.48 0.79 -1.51
CA HIS A 211 -9.10 1.64 -0.50
C HIS A 211 -10.34 2.32 -1.06
N LYS A 212 -11.48 2.07 -0.43
CA LYS A 212 -12.75 2.74 -0.76
C LYS A 212 -12.86 4.04 0.01
N PRO A 213 -13.24 5.15 -0.65
CA PRO A 213 -13.43 6.42 0.05
C PRO A 213 -14.58 6.33 1.04
N ALA A 214 -14.42 7.04 2.17
CA ALA A 214 -15.50 7.18 3.15
C ALA A 214 -16.64 8.08 2.68
N GLN A 215 -16.39 8.94 1.68
CA GLN A 215 -17.36 9.90 1.16
C GLN A 215 -17.96 9.41 -0.17
N ASP A 216 -19.29 9.34 -0.25
CA ASP A 216 -20.01 8.92 -1.47
C ASP A 216 -19.68 9.80 -2.69
N ALA A 217 -19.42 11.08 -2.48
CA ALA A 217 -19.02 12.00 -3.55
C ALA A 217 -17.74 11.59 -4.29
N ARG A 218 -16.85 10.83 -3.64
CA ARG A 218 -15.60 10.34 -4.21
C ARG A 218 -15.74 8.95 -4.85
N MET A 219 -16.87 8.26 -4.65
CA MET A 219 -17.08 6.90 -5.13
C MET A 219 -17.01 6.78 -6.66
N VAL A 220 -17.54 7.75 -7.39
CA VAL A 220 -17.49 7.77 -8.85
C VAL A 220 -16.03 7.83 -9.35
N THR A 221 -15.21 8.69 -8.74
CA THR A 221 -13.78 8.81 -9.07
C THR A 221 -13.04 7.52 -8.74
N TYR A 222 -13.29 6.94 -7.56
CA TYR A 222 -12.73 5.65 -7.17
C TYR A 222 -13.04 4.55 -8.19
N LEU A 223 -14.31 4.39 -8.59
CA LEU A 223 -14.73 3.37 -9.57
C LEU A 223 -14.09 3.60 -10.96
N LYS A 224 -13.94 4.87 -11.37
CA LYS A 224 -13.23 5.22 -12.62
C LYS A 224 -11.75 4.81 -12.54
N LEU A 225 -11.06 5.07 -11.44
CA LEU A 225 -9.66 4.65 -11.28
C LEU A 225 -9.53 3.13 -11.22
N LEU A 226 -10.45 2.47 -10.51
CA LEU A 226 -10.46 1.01 -10.44
C LEU A 226 -10.65 0.38 -11.84
N SER A 227 -11.56 0.92 -12.65
CA SER A 227 -11.79 0.41 -14.01
C SER A 227 -10.56 0.58 -14.91
N ARG A 228 -9.72 1.58 -14.70
CA ARG A 228 -8.47 1.77 -15.44
C ARG A 228 -7.44 0.67 -15.18
N LEU A 229 -7.58 -0.13 -14.10
CA LEU A 229 -6.75 -1.31 -13.91
C LEU A 229 -6.98 -2.39 -14.99
N SER A 230 -8.01 -2.27 -15.81
CA SER A 230 -8.21 -3.12 -16.99
C SER A 230 -7.13 -2.94 -18.06
N SER A 231 -6.39 -1.83 -18.06
CA SER A 231 -5.24 -1.61 -18.97
C SER A 231 -3.95 -2.27 -18.46
N VAL A 232 -3.91 -2.69 -17.19
CA VAL A 232 -2.76 -3.38 -16.61
C VAL A 232 -2.90 -4.88 -16.83
N PRO A 233 -1.86 -5.60 -17.28
CA PRO A 233 -1.88 -7.05 -17.37
C PRO A 233 -2.21 -7.69 -16.00
N LEU A 234 -3.18 -8.60 -16.01
CA LEU A 234 -3.66 -9.28 -14.80
C LEU A 234 -3.39 -10.77 -14.87
N TYR A 235 -2.92 -11.32 -13.78
CA TYR A 235 -2.52 -12.71 -13.68
C TYR A 235 -3.09 -13.37 -12.43
N ARG A 236 -3.26 -14.69 -12.50
CA ARG A 236 -3.47 -15.57 -11.36
C ARG A 236 -2.30 -16.52 -11.26
N LEU A 237 -1.71 -16.62 -10.07
CA LEU A 237 -0.63 -17.55 -9.76
C LEU A 237 -1.13 -18.55 -8.71
N GLY A 238 -1.34 -19.80 -9.12
CA GLY A 238 -1.35 -20.91 -8.19
C GLY A 238 0.08 -21.20 -7.78
N CYS A 239 0.38 -21.21 -6.46
CA CYS A 239 1.76 -21.42 -6.02
C CYS A 239 1.87 -22.07 -4.63
N ASN A 240 2.98 -22.79 -4.46
CA ASN A 240 3.50 -23.27 -3.20
C ASN A 240 4.61 -22.32 -2.67
N MET A 241 5.41 -22.78 -1.69
CA MET A 241 6.50 -21.99 -1.11
C MET A 241 7.88 -22.32 -1.68
N GLU A 242 7.94 -23.06 -2.79
CA GLU A 242 9.19 -23.43 -3.46
C GLU A 242 9.78 -22.25 -4.26
N ASN A 243 11.09 -22.26 -4.44
CA ASN A 243 11.81 -21.23 -5.20
C ASN A 243 11.31 -21.09 -6.64
N GLU A 244 10.82 -22.17 -7.23
CA GLU A 244 10.25 -22.20 -8.57
C GLU A 244 9.09 -21.21 -8.74
N ALA A 245 8.27 -20.99 -7.69
CA ALA A 245 7.14 -20.06 -7.74
C ALA A 245 7.57 -18.64 -8.17
N ALA A 246 8.75 -18.18 -7.74
CA ALA A 246 9.29 -16.88 -8.14
C ALA A 246 9.59 -16.86 -9.65
N TRP A 247 10.23 -17.89 -10.17
CA TRP A 247 10.57 -17.97 -11.60
C TRP A 247 9.35 -18.11 -12.49
N VAL A 248 8.35 -18.91 -12.07
CA VAL A 248 7.09 -19.06 -12.80
C VAL A 248 6.37 -17.71 -12.91
N SER A 249 6.26 -16.97 -11.80
CA SER A 249 5.63 -15.65 -11.84
C SER A 249 6.45 -14.63 -12.62
N TYR A 250 7.78 -14.60 -12.46
CA TYR A 250 8.63 -13.65 -13.18
C TYR A 250 8.55 -13.86 -14.69
N LYS A 251 8.78 -15.09 -15.17
CA LYS A 251 8.68 -15.40 -16.60
C LYS A 251 7.31 -15.10 -17.18
N GLY A 252 6.25 -15.51 -16.50
CA GLY A 252 4.89 -15.29 -16.99
C GLY A 252 4.46 -13.82 -17.04
N MET A 253 5.05 -12.94 -16.20
CA MET A 253 4.72 -11.51 -16.13
C MET A 253 5.69 -10.64 -16.94
N ALA A 254 6.97 -11.05 -17.13
CA ALA A 254 8.01 -10.21 -17.76
C ALA A 254 8.19 -10.48 -19.25
N GLU A 255 7.84 -11.66 -19.75
CA GLU A 255 8.10 -12.11 -21.14
C GLU A 255 6.99 -11.74 -22.14
N ARG A 256 6.18 -10.70 -21.85
CA ARG A 256 5.11 -10.23 -22.75
C ARG A 256 5.33 -8.81 -23.20
#